data_a7bfd29169fd566186a884a4da466ec8
#
_entry.id   a7bfd29169fd566186a884a4da466ec8
#
_cell.length_a   1.000
_cell.length_b   1.000
_cell.length_c   1.000
_cell.angle_alpha   90.00
_cell.angle_beta   90.00
_cell.angle_gamma   90.00
#
_symmetry.space_group_name_H-M   'P 1'
#
loop_
_entity.id
_entity.type
_entity.pdbx_description
1 polymer ?
#
loop_
_entity_poly.entity_id
_entity_poly.type
_entity_poly.pdbx_seq_one_letter_code
_entity_poly.pdbx_strand_id
1 'polypeptide(L)'
;MSTAKKPLLEVRDLKQHFPITSGALLQKQVGAIRAVDGISFDVYPGETLGIVGESGCGKSTTVRSIAQLYKPTSGSVVFDGIDLVKADQKTMLKARRDIQMIFQDPYASLDPRMTVRSIIAEPLVIYNNRKLLDKPLSALDIERKVENLMERVGLNKAFKNRYP
;
A
#
# COMPACT_ATOMS: atom_id res chain seq x y z
N MET A 1 30.03 7.64 19.64
CA MET A 1 29.41 8.25 18.46
C MET A 1 28.01 7.62 18.30
N SER A 2 26.96 8.39 18.57
CA SER A 2 25.57 7.91 18.38
C SER A 2 25.35 7.73 16.87
N THR A 3 25.20 6.48 16.42
CA THR A 3 24.77 6.21 15.05
C THR A 3 23.31 6.70 14.94
N ALA A 4 23.12 7.86 14.33
CA ALA A 4 21.79 8.38 14.05
C ALA A 4 21.01 7.28 13.28
N LYS A 5 19.93 6.78 13.88
CA LYS A 5 19.08 5.78 13.22
C LYS A 5 18.55 6.39 11.92
N LYS A 6 18.75 5.68 10.80
CA LYS A 6 18.21 6.09 9.52
C LYS A 6 16.68 5.84 9.51
N PRO A 7 15.88 6.82 9.11
CA PRO A 7 14.43 6.59 8.95
C PRO A 7 14.14 5.46 7.96
N LEU A 8 13.11 4.67 8.24
CA LEU A 8 12.57 3.70 7.30
C LEU A 8 11.66 4.37 6.27
N LEU A 9 10.88 5.35 6.72
CA LEU A 9 10.01 6.16 5.87
C LEU A 9 10.29 7.63 6.13
N GLU A 10 10.49 8.39 5.06
CA GLU A 10 10.65 9.85 5.09
C GLU A 10 9.59 10.47 4.19
N VAL A 11 8.78 11.35 4.73
CA VAL A 11 7.77 12.12 4.00
C VAL A 11 8.15 13.59 4.07
N ARG A 12 8.21 14.28 2.92
CA ARG A 12 8.61 15.68 2.86
C ARG A 12 7.65 16.49 1.98
N ASP A 13 7.07 17.53 2.55
CA ASP A 13 6.15 18.47 1.90
C ASP A 13 5.11 17.77 1.01
N LEU A 14 4.54 16.66 1.51
CA LEU A 14 3.60 15.83 0.76
C LEU A 14 2.31 16.61 0.55
N LYS A 15 1.91 16.77 -0.73
CA LYS A 15 0.65 17.41 -1.13
C LYS A 15 -0.16 16.48 -2.00
N GLN A 16 -1.45 16.42 -1.71
CA GLN A 16 -2.43 15.72 -2.54
C GLN A 16 -3.61 16.63 -2.79
N HIS A 17 -3.67 17.18 -3.99
CA HIS A 17 -4.73 18.06 -4.44
C HIS A 17 -5.54 17.34 -5.52
N PHE A 18 -6.85 17.27 -5.37
CA PHE A 18 -7.75 16.71 -6.38
C PHE A 18 -8.32 17.82 -7.23
N PRO A 19 -8.10 17.83 -8.55
CA PRO A 19 -8.60 18.88 -9.41
C PRO A 19 -10.14 18.85 -9.47
N ILE A 20 -10.77 20.02 -9.41
CA ILE A 20 -12.18 20.21 -9.71
C ILE A 20 -12.27 20.66 -11.16
N THR A 21 -12.93 19.86 -11.99
CA THR A 21 -13.12 20.16 -13.41
C THR A 21 -14.57 20.54 -13.68
N SER A 22 -14.82 21.49 -14.58
CA SER A 22 -16.14 21.89 -15.06
C SER A 22 -16.17 21.88 -16.60
N GLY A 23 -17.30 21.50 -17.17
CA GLY A 23 -17.53 21.44 -18.61
C GLY A 23 -17.83 20.02 -19.11
N ALA A 24 -18.84 19.89 -20.01
CA ALA A 24 -19.28 18.59 -20.54
C ALA A 24 -18.41 18.08 -21.70
N LEU A 25 -17.84 18.97 -22.53
CA LEU A 25 -17.04 18.62 -23.72
C LEU A 25 -15.55 19.04 -23.56
N LEU A 26 -15.30 20.16 -22.88
CA LEU A 26 -13.96 20.63 -22.58
C LEU A 26 -13.83 20.76 -21.06
N GLN A 27 -13.23 19.76 -20.43
CA GLN A 27 -12.97 19.78 -18.99
C GLN A 27 -11.90 20.84 -18.69
N LYS A 28 -12.32 21.97 -18.10
CA LYS A 28 -11.41 23.01 -17.61
C LYS A 28 -11.29 22.87 -16.09
N GLN A 29 -10.07 22.86 -15.59
CA GLN A 29 -9.85 22.90 -14.15
C GLN A 29 -10.27 24.26 -13.61
N VAL A 30 -11.24 24.24 -12.68
CA VAL A 30 -11.81 25.44 -12.04
C VAL A 30 -11.35 25.61 -10.59
N GLY A 31 -10.70 24.57 -10.02
CA GLY A 31 -10.22 24.59 -8.65
C GLY A 31 -9.52 23.30 -8.28
N ALA A 32 -9.19 23.15 -6.99
CA ALA A 32 -8.67 21.91 -6.43
C ALA A 32 -9.10 21.75 -4.95
N ILE A 33 -9.41 20.51 -4.57
CA ILE A 33 -9.59 20.13 -3.17
C ILE A 33 -8.21 19.77 -2.62
N ARG A 34 -7.72 20.55 -1.66
CA ARG A 34 -6.43 20.32 -0.99
C ARG A 34 -6.62 19.33 0.16
N ALA A 35 -6.66 18.05 -0.16
CA ALA A 35 -6.89 17.00 0.83
C ALA A 35 -5.69 16.78 1.76
N VAL A 36 -4.47 16.99 1.27
CA VAL A 36 -3.22 17.05 2.03
C VAL A 36 -2.42 18.22 1.49
N ASP A 37 -1.89 19.08 2.36
CA ASP A 37 -1.24 20.31 1.95
C ASP A 37 0.04 20.58 2.74
N GLY A 38 1.11 19.83 2.44
CA GLY A 38 2.46 20.07 2.93
C GLY A 38 2.79 19.42 4.27
N ILE A 39 2.57 18.11 4.42
CA ILE A 39 2.96 17.37 5.62
C ILE A 39 4.37 16.78 5.47
N SER A 40 5.09 16.74 6.61
CA SER A 40 6.43 16.15 6.67
C SER A 40 6.60 15.41 8.00
N PHE A 41 7.16 14.19 7.94
CA PHE A 41 7.48 13.38 9.11
C PHE A 41 8.41 12.22 8.74
N ASP A 42 8.99 11.61 9.74
CA ASP A 42 9.81 10.40 9.64
C ASP A 42 9.20 9.28 10.46
N VAL A 43 9.41 8.03 10.02
CA VAL A 43 9.12 6.81 10.78
C VAL A 43 10.37 5.94 10.80
N TYR A 44 10.78 5.52 11.98
CA TYR A 44 11.97 4.70 12.17
C TYR A 44 11.61 3.21 12.27
N PRO A 45 12.58 2.31 11.99
CA PRO A 45 12.35 0.89 12.17
C PRO A 45 11.90 0.54 13.60
N GLY A 46 10.77 -0.21 13.70
CA GLY A 46 10.15 -0.60 14.96
C GLY A 46 9.31 0.47 15.64
N GLU A 47 9.14 1.65 15.01
CA GLU A 47 8.30 2.73 15.50
C GLU A 47 6.85 2.58 14.99
N THR A 48 5.91 3.06 15.80
CA THR A 48 4.50 3.22 15.41
C THR A 48 4.15 4.70 15.44
N LEU A 49 3.80 5.26 14.28
CA LEU A 49 3.32 6.63 14.14
C LEU A 49 1.78 6.66 14.04
N GLY A 50 1.12 7.35 14.97
CA GLY A 50 -0.32 7.59 14.94
C GLY A 50 -0.66 8.88 14.19
N ILE A 51 -1.59 8.82 13.22
CA ILE A 51 -2.17 10.00 12.56
C ILE A 51 -3.61 10.18 13.08
N VAL A 52 -3.85 11.27 13.80
CA VAL A 52 -5.13 11.59 14.41
C VAL A 52 -5.70 12.89 13.83
N GLY A 53 -7.01 13.07 13.94
CA GLY A 53 -7.72 14.25 13.45
C GLY A 53 -9.20 13.95 13.16
N GLU A 54 -9.98 14.96 12.87
CA GLU A 54 -11.41 14.85 12.58
C GLU A 54 -11.70 14.07 11.28
N SER A 55 -12.97 13.67 11.10
CA SER A 55 -13.39 13.05 9.84
C SER A 55 -13.20 14.03 8.67
N GLY A 56 -12.66 13.55 7.56
CA GLY A 56 -12.41 14.38 6.37
C GLY A 56 -11.12 15.21 6.38
N CYS A 57 -10.33 15.24 7.48
CA CYS A 57 -9.08 16.04 7.54
C CYS A 57 -7.89 15.49 6.73
N GLY A 58 -8.08 14.46 5.89
CA GLY A 58 -7.05 13.97 4.97
C GLY A 58 -6.24 12.75 5.44
N LYS A 59 -6.50 12.16 6.62
CA LYS A 59 -5.76 10.98 7.13
C LYS A 59 -5.64 9.83 6.13
N SER A 60 -6.79 9.37 5.64
CA SER A 60 -6.84 8.26 4.67
C SER A 60 -6.18 8.64 3.34
N THR A 61 -6.31 9.90 2.92
CA THR A 61 -5.65 10.42 1.73
C THR A 61 -4.14 10.41 1.90
N THR A 62 -3.63 10.84 3.06
CA THR A 62 -2.20 10.79 3.40
C THR A 62 -1.63 9.39 3.26
N VAL A 63 -2.25 8.39 3.93
CA VAL A 63 -1.78 7.01 3.88
C VAL A 63 -1.84 6.44 2.46
N ARG A 64 -2.91 6.72 1.70
CA ARG A 64 -3.02 6.28 0.30
C ARG A 64 -1.99 6.94 -0.61
N SER A 65 -1.64 8.20 -0.36
CA SER A 65 -0.58 8.89 -1.11
C SER A 65 0.80 8.33 -0.78
N ILE A 66 1.08 8.00 0.47
CA ILE A 66 2.32 7.33 0.89
C ILE A 66 2.44 5.95 0.23
N ALA A 67 1.37 5.15 0.23
CA ALA A 67 1.33 3.83 -0.42
C ALA A 67 1.28 3.93 -1.97
N GLN A 68 1.33 5.13 -2.53
CA GLN A 68 1.24 5.39 -3.98
C GLN A 68 -0.02 4.79 -4.64
N LEU A 69 -1.13 4.75 -3.90
CA LEU A 69 -2.46 4.49 -4.47
C LEU A 69 -3.00 5.77 -5.12
N TYR A 70 -2.64 6.93 -4.59
CA TYR A 70 -2.77 8.23 -5.24
C TYR A 70 -1.37 8.74 -5.54
N LYS A 71 -1.14 9.19 -6.77
CA LYS A 71 0.11 9.85 -7.11
C LYS A 71 0.09 11.26 -6.50
N PRO A 72 1.00 11.60 -5.59
CA PRO A 72 1.04 12.92 -4.97
C PRO A 72 1.15 14.05 -6.00
N THR A 73 0.53 15.19 -5.68
CA THR A 73 0.65 16.40 -6.49
C THR A 73 2.07 16.99 -6.41
N SER A 74 2.67 16.95 -5.22
CA SER A 74 4.07 17.31 -4.99
C SER A 74 4.58 16.72 -3.68
N GLY A 75 5.85 16.94 -3.39
CA GLY A 75 6.55 16.37 -2.25
C GLY A 75 7.28 15.07 -2.57
N SER A 76 7.85 14.44 -1.56
CA SER A 76 8.55 13.17 -1.71
C SER A 76 8.14 12.16 -0.62
N VAL A 77 8.20 10.90 -0.98
CA VAL A 77 8.00 9.75 -0.09
C VAL A 77 9.16 8.80 -0.33
N VAL A 78 10.08 8.74 0.62
CA VAL A 78 11.24 7.87 0.55
C VAL A 78 11.05 6.71 1.51
N PHE A 79 11.02 5.48 1.00
CA PHE A 79 10.91 4.25 1.76
C PHE A 79 12.18 3.42 1.57
N ASP A 80 12.87 3.12 2.66
CA ASP A 80 14.16 2.42 2.68
C ASP A 80 15.17 2.97 1.65
N GLY A 81 15.23 4.31 1.52
CA GLY A 81 16.10 5.02 0.60
C GLY A 81 15.60 5.10 -0.86
N ILE A 82 14.42 4.58 -1.16
CA ILE A 82 13.81 4.62 -2.50
C ILE A 82 12.74 5.72 -2.53
N ASP A 83 12.87 6.72 -3.40
CA ASP A 83 11.83 7.72 -3.64
C ASP A 83 10.67 7.08 -4.44
N LEU A 84 9.57 6.76 -3.75
CA LEU A 84 8.41 6.09 -4.33
C LEU A 84 7.67 6.96 -5.35
N VAL A 85 7.74 8.29 -5.22
CA VAL A 85 7.07 9.23 -6.14
C VAL A 85 7.72 9.21 -7.52
N LYS A 86 9.05 8.98 -7.57
CA LYS A 86 9.85 8.92 -8.78
C LYS A 86 10.14 7.51 -9.27
N ALA A 87 9.79 6.49 -8.47
CA ALA A 87 10.08 5.10 -8.79
C ALA A 87 9.39 4.65 -10.07
N ASP A 88 10.12 3.90 -10.90
CA ASP A 88 9.55 3.20 -12.04
C ASP A 88 8.64 2.05 -11.59
N GLN A 89 7.87 1.51 -12.53
CA GLN A 89 6.90 0.44 -12.23
C GLN A 89 7.56 -0.80 -11.61
N LYS A 90 8.77 -1.15 -12.02
CA LYS A 90 9.50 -2.32 -11.52
C LYS A 90 9.96 -2.12 -10.08
N THR A 91 10.49 -0.94 -9.77
CA THR A 91 10.91 -0.54 -8.42
C THR A 91 9.71 -0.43 -7.49
N MET A 92 8.60 0.17 -7.97
CA MET A 92 7.35 0.22 -7.21
C MET A 92 6.79 -1.18 -6.86
N LEU A 93 6.84 -2.13 -7.80
CA LEU A 93 6.40 -3.50 -7.54
C LEU A 93 7.25 -4.21 -6.48
N LYS A 94 8.54 -3.92 -6.43
CA LYS A 94 9.43 -4.42 -5.36
C LYS A 94 9.07 -3.79 -4.02
N ALA A 95 8.92 -2.46 -3.96
CA ALA A 95 8.57 -1.74 -2.75
C ALA A 95 7.20 -2.18 -2.17
N ARG A 96 6.21 -2.46 -3.03
CA ARG A 96 4.89 -2.97 -2.60
C ARG A 96 4.93 -4.32 -1.90
N ARG A 97 5.99 -5.09 -2.04
CA ARG A 97 6.19 -6.32 -1.28
C ARG A 97 6.42 -6.02 0.21
N ASP A 98 7.07 -4.91 0.48
CA ASP A 98 7.51 -4.52 1.82
C ASP A 98 6.58 -3.46 2.44
N ILE A 99 5.69 -2.84 1.64
CA ILE A 99 4.67 -1.90 2.07
C ILE A 99 3.30 -2.56 1.94
N GLN A 100 2.62 -2.76 3.07
CA GLN A 100 1.29 -3.35 3.12
C GLN A 100 0.29 -2.35 3.69
N MET A 101 -0.93 -2.34 3.15
CA MET A 101 -2.02 -1.50 3.62
C MET A 101 -3.20 -2.37 4.05
N ILE A 102 -3.68 -2.13 5.28
CA ILE A 102 -4.91 -2.74 5.78
C ILE A 102 -6.01 -1.69 5.66
N PHE A 103 -7.07 -2.03 4.91
CA PHE A 103 -8.20 -1.13 4.71
C PHE A 103 -9.17 -1.18 5.90
N GLN A 104 -9.85 -0.07 6.13
CA GLN A 104 -10.82 0.06 7.22
C GLN A 104 -12.04 -0.87 7.05
N ASP A 105 -12.48 -1.09 5.82
CA ASP A 105 -13.54 -2.05 5.48
C ASP A 105 -12.92 -3.34 4.95
N PRO A 106 -12.90 -4.42 5.77
CA PRO A 106 -12.33 -5.69 5.35
C PRO A 106 -13.17 -6.38 4.27
N TYR A 107 -14.49 -6.23 4.28
CA TYR A 107 -15.36 -6.88 3.29
C TYR A 107 -15.22 -6.28 1.90
N ALA A 108 -15.16 -4.95 1.80
CA ALA A 108 -14.91 -4.27 0.53
C ALA A 108 -13.49 -4.50 -0.03
N SER A 109 -12.59 -5.04 0.79
CA SER A 109 -11.19 -5.32 0.40
C SER A 109 -11.02 -6.67 -0.28
N LEU A 110 -12.02 -7.55 -0.21
CA LEU A 110 -11.95 -8.91 -0.74
C LEU A 110 -12.84 -9.06 -1.98
N ASP A 111 -12.37 -9.78 -3.00
CA ASP A 111 -13.23 -10.18 -4.12
C ASP A 111 -14.10 -11.36 -3.68
N PRO A 112 -15.44 -11.18 -3.58
CA PRO A 112 -16.35 -12.23 -3.11
C PRO A 112 -16.45 -13.44 -4.05
N ARG A 113 -15.88 -13.35 -5.26
CA ARG A 113 -15.82 -14.45 -6.23
C ARG A 113 -14.56 -15.30 -6.07
N MET A 114 -13.62 -14.87 -5.24
CA MET A 114 -12.38 -15.60 -4.97
C MET A 114 -12.51 -16.43 -3.69
N THR A 115 -11.94 -17.63 -3.68
CA THR A 115 -11.84 -18.42 -2.45
C THR A 115 -10.79 -17.84 -1.52
N VAL A 116 -10.89 -18.13 -0.22
CA VAL A 116 -9.89 -17.76 0.79
C VAL A 116 -8.47 -18.13 0.34
N ARG A 117 -8.31 -19.36 -0.18
CA ARG A 117 -7.04 -19.81 -0.75
C ARG A 117 -6.55 -18.90 -1.86
N SER A 118 -7.41 -18.56 -2.80
CA SER A 118 -7.04 -17.75 -3.96
C SER A 118 -6.63 -16.33 -3.54
N ILE A 119 -7.35 -15.72 -2.61
CA ILE A 119 -7.04 -14.39 -2.07
C ILE A 119 -5.66 -14.40 -1.39
N ILE A 120 -5.39 -15.39 -0.53
CA ILE A 120 -4.10 -15.48 0.19
C ILE A 120 -2.95 -15.80 -0.78
N ALA A 121 -3.20 -16.63 -1.81
CA ALA A 121 -2.21 -17.01 -2.79
C ALA A 121 -1.88 -15.90 -3.80
N GLU A 122 -2.80 -14.98 -4.06
CA GLU A 122 -2.70 -13.98 -5.14
C GLU A 122 -1.38 -13.20 -5.12
N PRO A 123 -0.92 -12.60 -4.00
CA PRO A 123 0.36 -11.89 -3.97
C PRO A 123 1.54 -12.80 -4.31
N LEU A 124 1.52 -14.05 -3.82
CA LEU A 124 2.59 -15.02 -4.08
C LEU A 124 2.66 -15.38 -5.57
N VAL A 125 1.50 -15.57 -6.21
CA VAL A 125 1.39 -15.85 -7.65
C VAL A 125 1.87 -14.67 -8.47
N ILE A 126 1.44 -13.44 -8.13
CA ILE A 126 1.86 -12.22 -8.83
C ILE A 126 3.38 -12.04 -8.75
N TYR A 127 3.97 -12.14 -7.56
CA TYR A 127 5.41 -11.96 -7.38
C TYR A 127 6.20 -13.08 -8.07
N ASN A 128 5.70 -14.32 -8.03
CA ASN A 128 6.31 -15.45 -8.70
C ASN A 128 6.34 -15.27 -10.24
N ASN A 129 5.18 -14.92 -10.82
CA ASN A 129 5.03 -14.70 -12.26
C ASN A 129 5.88 -13.52 -12.76
N ARG A 130 6.05 -12.49 -11.93
CA ARG A 130 6.87 -11.32 -12.26
C ARG A 130 8.34 -11.47 -11.91
N LYS A 131 8.78 -12.66 -11.46
CA LYS A 131 10.15 -12.97 -11.06
C LYS A 131 10.70 -11.98 -10.02
N LEU A 132 9.86 -11.59 -9.05
CA LEU A 132 10.22 -10.68 -7.96
C LEU A 132 10.65 -11.43 -6.70
N LEU A 133 10.56 -12.74 -6.69
CA LEU A 133 11.04 -13.61 -5.61
C LEU A 133 12.47 -14.08 -5.91
N ASP A 134 13.28 -14.26 -4.87
CA ASP A 134 14.67 -14.74 -4.99
C ASP A 134 14.72 -16.15 -5.58
N LYS A 135 13.70 -16.97 -5.25
CA LYS A 135 13.51 -18.30 -5.80
C LYS A 135 12.07 -18.47 -6.29
N PRO A 136 11.86 -19.04 -7.48
CA PRO A 136 10.52 -19.37 -7.95
C PRO A 136 9.84 -20.36 -7.00
N LEU A 137 8.54 -20.17 -6.78
CA LEU A 137 7.70 -21.03 -5.98
C LEU A 137 7.00 -22.05 -6.88
N SER A 138 7.03 -23.32 -6.53
CA SER A 138 6.16 -24.32 -7.12
C SER A 138 4.71 -24.17 -6.62
N ALA A 139 3.75 -24.81 -7.29
CA ALA A 139 2.37 -24.82 -6.84
C ALA A 139 2.23 -25.39 -5.41
N LEU A 140 3.04 -26.40 -5.09
CA LEU A 140 3.08 -27.02 -3.75
C LEU A 140 3.64 -26.05 -2.69
N ASP A 141 4.64 -25.24 -3.04
CA ASP A 141 5.20 -24.23 -2.13
C ASP A 141 4.20 -23.14 -1.83
N ILE A 142 3.44 -22.69 -2.84
CA ILE A 142 2.36 -21.72 -2.66
C ILE A 142 1.29 -22.30 -1.73
N GLU A 143 0.86 -23.54 -1.95
CA GLU A 143 -0.13 -24.21 -1.10
C GLU A 143 0.32 -24.28 0.36
N ARG A 144 1.55 -24.73 0.62
CA ARG A 144 2.14 -24.79 1.96
C ARG A 144 2.22 -23.41 2.62
N LYS A 145 2.56 -22.36 1.86
CA LYS A 145 2.60 -20.99 2.38
C LYS A 145 1.21 -20.49 2.74
N VAL A 146 0.19 -20.75 1.91
CA VAL A 146 -1.21 -20.40 2.19
C VAL A 146 -1.67 -21.08 3.49
N GLU A 147 -1.47 -22.37 3.63
CA GLU A 147 -1.88 -23.10 4.85
C GLU A 147 -1.15 -22.60 6.09
N ASN A 148 0.13 -22.30 5.98
CA ASN A 148 0.91 -21.73 7.09
C ASN A 148 0.41 -20.34 7.49
N LEU A 149 0.08 -19.49 6.52
CA LEU A 149 -0.48 -18.15 6.79
C LEU A 149 -1.85 -18.25 7.45
N MET A 150 -2.72 -19.15 7.00
CA MET A 150 -4.02 -19.41 7.65
C MET A 150 -3.84 -19.82 9.10
N GLU A 151 -2.93 -20.76 9.37
CA GLU A 151 -2.64 -21.24 10.73
C GLU A 151 -2.12 -20.11 11.65
N ARG A 152 -1.24 -19.26 11.13
CA ARG A 152 -0.68 -18.12 11.89
C ARG A 152 -1.73 -17.10 12.34
N VAL A 153 -2.82 -16.96 11.61
CA VAL A 153 -3.95 -16.08 11.98
C VAL A 153 -5.10 -16.83 12.63
N GLY A 154 -4.93 -18.12 12.97
CA GLY A 154 -5.96 -18.93 13.60
C GLY A 154 -7.12 -19.35 12.67
N LEU A 155 -6.94 -19.22 11.35
CA LEU A 155 -7.95 -19.61 10.37
C LEU A 155 -7.83 -21.10 10.05
N ASN A 156 -8.94 -21.85 10.21
CA ASN A 156 -8.94 -23.28 9.94
C ASN A 156 -8.67 -23.58 8.46
N LYS A 157 -7.71 -24.46 8.17
CA LYS A 157 -7.33 -24.88 6.80
C LYS A 157 -8.48 -25.46 5.99
N ALA A 158 -9.50 -26.01 6.65
CA ALA A 158 -10.71 -26.50 5.98
C ALA A 158 -11.50 -25.38 5.27
N PHE A 159 -11.26 -24.13 5.63
CA PHE A 159 -11.95 -22.97 5.01
C PHE A 159 -11.29 -22.48 3.73
N LYS A 160 -10.15 -23.04 3.33
CA LYS A 160 -9.40 -22.57 2.16
C LYS A 160 -10.23 -22.51 0.86
N ASN A 161 -11.21 -23.38 0.71
CA ASN A 161 -12.09 -23.42 -0.48
C ASN A 161 -13.41 -22.65 -0.29
N ARG A 162 -13.61 -21.98 0.85
CA ARG A 162 -14.78 -21.14 1.08
C ARG A 162 -14.58 -19.74 0.48
N TYR A 163 -15.68 -19.08 0.27
CA TYR A 163 -15.73 -17.67 -0.12
C TYR A 163 -15.84 -16.79 1.13
N PRO A 164 -15.39 -15.52 1.05
CA PRO A 164 -15.54 -14.56 2.14
C PRO A 164 -16.97 -14.31 2.55
#